data_b4d23c2d52f88a044f126422c6deeaae
#
_entry.id   b4d23c2d52f88a044f126422c6deeaae
#
_cell.length_a   1.000
_cell.length_b   1.000
_cell.length_c   1.000
_cell.angle_alpha   90.00
_cell.angle_beta   90.00
_cell.angle_gamma   90.00
#
_symmetry.space_group_name_H-M   'P 1'
#
loop_
_entity.id
_entity.type
_entity.pdbx_description
1 polymer ?
#
loop_
_entity_poly.entity_id
_entity_poly.type
_entity_poly.pdbx_seq_one_letter_code
_entity_poly.pdbx_strand_id
1 'polypeptide(L)'
;MAGTLYIVATPIGNLEDMPPRVAATFGAADFIAAEDTRVTMKLLNFLGLKKPMVSYYEHALQKGEGILRRIETGENCALCSDAGMPCVSDPGEVIVRDALARGIKVVPVPAASACVTALAVSGQDTSRWVFEGFLPVNRKQKKERLAELLGEKRTVIFYEAPHKLRTTLDDLTAAFGEDRSITLCRELTKLHEEIWKTTLGEAVAHYAANEPRGEYVLVM
;
A
#
# COMPACT_ATOMS: atom_id res chain seq x y z
N MET A 1 -0.21 -28.90 15.94
CA MET A 1 0.80 -27.99 15.36
C MET A 1 0.13 -26.65 15.16
N ALA A 2 0.83 -25.55 15.39
CA ALA A 2 0.29 -24.23 15.06
C ALA A 2 0.00 -24.10 13.56
N GLY A 3 -1.01 -23.31 13.21
CA GLY A 3 -1.31 -22.95 11.84
C GLY A 3 -0.31 -21.96 11.24
N THR A 4 -0.68 -21.36 10.13
CA THR A 4 0.17 -20.42 9.36
C THR A 4 -0.53 -19.08 9.20
N LEU A 5 0.22 -17.99 9.34
CA LEU A 5 -0.19 -16.64 8.96
C LEU A 5 0.28 -16.38 7.53
N TYR A 6 -0.65 -16.27 6.59
CA TYR A 6 -0.38 -15.87 5.21
C TYR A 6 -0.57 -14.37 5.06
N ILE A 7 0.42 -13.66 4.55
CA ILE A 7 0.34 -12.24 4.18
C ILE A 7 0.03 -12.18 2.69
N VAL A 8 -1.23 -11.89 2.39
CA VAL A 8 -1.79 -12.09 1.04
C VAL A 8 -2.01 -10.73 0.39
N ALA A 9 -1.25 -10.44 -0.66
CA ALA A 9 -1.48 -9.25 -1.47
C ALA A 9 -2.78 -9.37 -2.27
N THR A 10 -3.46 -8.23 -2.46
CA THR A 10 -4.67 -8.11 -3.26
C THR A 10 -4.42 -7.22 -4.48
N PRO A 11 -5.26 -7.25 -5.52
CA PRO A 11 -5.10 -6.37 -6.68
C PRO A 11 -5.14 -4.88 -6.30
N ILE A 12 -4.36 -4.06 -7.01
CA ILE A 12 -4.33 -2.60 -6.81
C ILE A 12 -5.31 -1.83 -7.71
N GLY A 13 -6.18 -2.56 -8.42
CA GLY A 13 -7.19 -1.96 -9.29
C GLY A 13 -7.65 -2.86 -10.42
N ASN A 14 -6.85 -3.85 -10.82
CA ASN A 14 -7.18 -4.79 -11.88
C ASN A 14 -7.18 -6.24 -11.33
N LEU A 15 -8.34 -6.89 -11.40
CA LEU A 15 -8.48 -8.28 -10.93
C LEU A 15 -7.67 -9.28 -11.76
N GLU A 16 -7.32 -8.95 -13.00
CA GLU A 16 -6.49 -9.80 -13.87
C GLU A 16 -5.03 -9.86 -13.40
N ASP A 17 -4.56 -8.90 -12.61
CA ASP A 17 -3.23 -8.91 -12.00
C ASP A 17 -3.10 -9.87 -10.81
N MET A 18 -4.17 -10.58 -10.46
CA MET A 18 -4.17 -11.46 -9.30
C MET A 18 -3.58 -12.84 -9.64
N PRO A 19 -2.45 -13.24 -9.03
CA PRO A 19 -1.88 -14.55 -9.23
C PRO A 19 -2.83 -15.67 -8.75
N PRO A 20 -2.87 -16.84 -9.42
CA PRO A 20 -3.68 -17.99 -9.01
C PRO A 20 -3.42 -18.43 -7.56
N ARG A 21 -2.19 -18.24 -7.06
CA ARG A 21 -1.80 -18.55 -5.69
C ARG A 21 -2.56 -17.72 -4.64
N VAL A 22 -2.94 -16.48 -4.96
CA VAL A 22 -3.76 -15.64 -4.07
C VAL A 22 -5.12 -16.30 -3.83
N ALA A 23 -5.84 -16.65 -4.91
CA ALA A 23 -7.13 -17.33 -4.83
C ALA A 23 -7.02 -18.68 -4.09
N ALA A 24 -5.99 -19.47 -4.41
CA ALA A 24 -5.73 -20.75 -3.75
C ALA A 24 -5.48 -20.58 -2.24
N THR A 25 -4.74 -19.56 -1.84
CA THR A 25 -4.45 -19.27 -0.42
C THR A 25 -5.71 -18.86 0.33
N PHE A 26 -6.53 -17.96 -0.23
CA PHE A 26 -7.83 -17.62 0.38
C PHE A 26 -8.73 -18.85 0.50
N GLY A 27 -8.74 -19.73 -0.50
CA GLY A 27 -9.48 -20.99 -0.47
C GLY A 27 -9.01 -21.97 0.60
N ALA A 28 -7.70 -22.02 0.87
CA ALA A 28 -7.09 -22.94 1.85
C ALA A 28 -7.11 -22.39 3.29
N ALA A 29 -7.21 -21.07 3.49
CA ALA A 29 -7.26 -20.48 4.83
C ALA A 29 -8.55 -20.86 5.57
N ASP A 30 -8.47 -21.04 6.88
CA ASP A 30 -9.63 -21.31 7.74
C ASP A 30 -10.43 -20.02 7.98
N PHE A 31 -9.74 -18.88 8.04
CA PHE A 31 -10.38 -17.56 8.15
C PHE A 31 -9.49 -16.47 7.55
N ILE A 32 -10.10 -15.30 7.32
CA ILE A 32 -9.42 -14.14 6.73
C ILE A 32 -9.43 -12.99 7.74
N ALA A 33 -8.27 -12.39 7.98
CA ALA A 33 -8.11 -11.12 8.67
C ALA A 33 -8.05 -10.01 7.61
N ALA A 34 -9.07 -9.16 7.55
CA ALA A 34 -9.25 -8.15 6.52
C ALA A 34 -9.24 -6.75 7.12
N GLU A 35 -8.64 -5.79 6.44
CA GLU A 35 -8.70 -4.38 6.82
C GLU A 35 -10.15 -3.89 6.78
N ASP A 36 -10.80 -3.93 5.62
CA ASP A 36 -12.24 -3.74 5.46
C ASP A 36 -12.88 -5.03 4.93
N THR A 37 -13.67 -5.70 5.77
CA THR A 37 -14.37 -6.94 5.40
C THR A 37 -15.36 -6.75 4.25
N ARG A 38 -15.85 -5.53 4.01
CA ARG A 38 -16.77 -5.23 2.90
C ARG A 38 -16.05 -5.24 1.56
N VAL A 39 -14.82 -4.72 1.51
CA VAL A 39 -13.95 -4.73 0.33
C VAL A 39 -13.52 -6.17 0.03
N THR A 40 -12.98 -6.85 1.04
CA THR A 40 -12.56 -8.26 0.92
C THR A 40 -13.71 -9.18 0.50
N MET A 41 -14.95 -8.93 0.98
CA MET A 41 -16.12 -9.71 0.57
C MET A 41 -16.39 -9.62 -0.94
N LYS A 42 -16.18 -8.45 -1.55
CA LYS A 42 -16.33 -8.31 -3.01
C LYS A 42 -15.31 -9.17 -3.76
N LEU A 43 -14.05 -9.17 -3.29
CA LEU A 43 -12.99 -10.01 -3.86
C LEU A 43 -13.32 -11.51 -3.71
N LEU A 44 -13.73 -11.94 -2.52
CA LEU A 44 -14.11 -13.33 -2.29
C LEU A 44 -15.30 -13.77 -3.14
N ASN A 45 -16.31 -12.91 -3.31
CA ASN A 45 -17.45 -13.18 -4.19
C ASN A 45 -17.00 -13.34 -5.64
N PHE A 46 -16.10 -12.50 -6.13
CA PHE A 46 -15.51 -12.64 -7.47
C PHE A 46 -14.78 -13.99 -7.63
N LEU A 47 -14.10 -14.46 -6.57
CA LEU A 47 -13.42 -15.75 -6.54
C LEU A 47 -14.34 -16.96 -6.31
N GLY A 48 -15.64 -16.75 -6.07
CA GLY A 48 -16.58 -17.80 -5.71
C GLY A 48 -16.32 -18.43 -4.34
N LEU A 49 -15.64 -17.71 -3.44
CA LEU A 49 -15.24 -18.20 -2.12
C LEU A 49 -16.14 -17.64 -1.01
N LYS A 50 -16.41 -18.47 0.01
CA LYS A 50 -17.06 -18.08 1.24
C LYS A 50 -16.18 -18.46 2.42
N LYS A 51 -15.68 -17.47 3.18
CA LYS A 51 -14.78 -17.67 4.32
C LYS A 51 -15.21 -16.84 5.53
N PRO A 52 -15.03 -17.35 6.75
CA PRO A 52 -15.14 -16.52 7.94
C PRO A 52 -14.15 -15.37 7.88
N MET A 53 -14.59 -14.16 8.25
CA MET A 53 -13.73 -12.96 8.25
C MET A 53 -13.72 -12.30 9.62
N VAL A 54 -12.57 -11.75 9.98
CA VAL A 54 -12.39 -10.85 11.12
C VAL A 54 -11.81 -9.54 10.63
N SER A 55 -12.31 -8.41 11.14
CA SER A 55 -11.73 -7.12 10.79
C SER A 55 -10.43 -6.91 11.57
N TYR A 56 -9.36 -6.51 10.89
CA TYR A 56 -8.07 -6.16 11.46
C TYR A 56 -7.56 -4.84 10.86
N TYR A 57 -7.53 -3.78 11.65
CA TYR A 57 -7.09 -2.44 11.26
C TYR A 57 -6.07 -1.89 12.27
N GLU A 58 -5.35 -0.85 11.91
CA GLU A 58 -4.13 -0.35 12.56
C GLU A 58 -4.21 -0.18 14.10
N HIS A 59 -5.38 0.17 14.63
CA HIS A 59 -5.54 0.39 16.09
C HIS A 59 -6.16 -0.80 16.85
N ALA A 60 -6.24 -1.98 16.22
CA ALA A 60 -6.94 -3.14 16.79
C ALA A 60 -5.99 -4.15 17.47
N LEU A 61 -5.12 -3.70 18.39
CA LEU A 61 -4.17 -4.56 19.11
C LEU A 61 -4.83 -5.80 19.76
N GLN A 62 -6.01 -5.63 20.38
CA GLN A 62 -6.77 -6.75 20.98
C GLN A 62 -7.25 -7.77 19.94
N LYS A 63 -7.55 -7.33 18.72
CA LYS A 63 -7.96 -8.22 17.62
C LYS A 63 -6.79 -9.04 17.09
N GLY A 64 -5.60 -8.46 17.05
CA GLY A 64 -4.36 -9.17 16.69
C GLY A 64 -4.12 -10.35 17.61
N GLU A 65 -4.26 -10.17 18.92
CA GLU A 65 -4.14 -11.23 19.92
C GLU A 65 -5.13 -12.38 19.69
N GLY A 66 -6.40 -12.06 19.39
CA GLY A 66 -7.42 -13.07 19.08
C GLY A 66 -7.10 -13.87 17.82
N ILE A 67 -6.54 -13.22 16.78
CA ILE A 67 -6.10 -13.89 15.54
C ILE A 67 -4.93 -14.84 15.84
N LEU A 68 -3.91 -14.37 16.56
CA LEU A 68 -2.73 -15.17 16.88
C LEU A 68 -3.09 -16.41 17.72
N ARG A 69 -3.98 -16.31 18.69
CA ARG A 69 -4.47 -17.46 19.48
C ARG A 69 -5.14 -18.51 18.59
N ARG A 70 -5.95 -18.12 17.61
CA ARG A 70 -6.56 -19.05 16.67
C ARG A 70 -5.50 -19.78 15.84
N ILE A 71 -4.45 -19.06 15.41
CA ILE A 71 -3.35 -19.69 14.66
C ILE A 71 -2.57 -20.65 15.56
N GLU A 72 -2.33 -20.32 16.83
CA GLU A 72 -1.66 -21.20 17.80
C GLU A 72 -2.44 -22.52 18.03
N THR A 73 -3.77 -22.48 17.91
CA THR A 73 -4.62 -23.68 18.01
C THR A 73 -4.72 -24.50 16.72
N GLY A 74 -4.05 -24.06 15.64
CA GLY A 74 -3.91 -24.83 14.42
C GLY A 74 -4.66 -24.25 13.22
N GLU A 75 -5.39 -23.14 13.35
CA GLU A 75 -6.07 -22.51 12.21
C GLU A 75 -5.10 -21.72 11.33
N ASN A 76 -5.31 -21.76 10.01
CA ASN A 76 -4.58 -20.94 9.03
C ASN A 76 -5.31 -19.62 8.79
N CYS A 77 -4.60 -18.52 8.89
CA CYS A 77 -5.14 -17.18 8.65
C CYS A 77 -4.55 -16.58 7.37
N ALA A 78 -5.39 -16.01 6.50
CA ALA A 78 -4.97 -15.12 5.43
C ALA A 78 -5.23 -13.67 5.86
N LEU A 79 -4.15 -12.87 6.02
CA LEU A 79 -4.25 -11.44 6.28
C LEU A 79 -4.12 -10.68 4.97
N CYS A 80 -5.06 -9.76 4.70
CA CYS A 80 -5.04 -8.90 3.52
C CYS A 80 -5.46 -7.46 3.87
N SER A 81 -4.95 -6.51 3.09
CA SER A 81 -5.40 -5.12 3.05
C SER A 81 -6.41 -4.91 1.91
N ASP A 82 -6.94 -3.71 1.80
CA ASP A 82 -7.94 -3.36 0.78
C ASP A 82 -7.36 -3.41 -0.63
N ALA A 83 -6.07 -3.05 -0.79
CA ALA A 83 -5.36 -3.11 -2.07
C ALA A 83 -3.85 -3.29 -1.85
N GLY A 84 -3.19 -4.08 -2.70
CA GLY A 84 -1.74 -4.25 -2.70
C GLY A 84 -1.22 -5.21 -1.63
N MET A 85 0.03 -4.98 -1.19
CA MET A 85 0.73 -5.84 -0.23
C MET A 85 0.46 -5.36 1.20
N PRO A 86 -0.17 -6.17 2.06
CA PRO A 86 -0.39 -5.82 3.47
C PRO A 86 0.92 -5.51 4.18
N CYS A 87 0.85 -4.79 5.30
CA CYS A 87 2.00 -4.39 6.12
C CYS A 87 2.93 -3.32 5.50
N VAL A 88 2.62 -2.81 4.31
CA VAL A 88 3.40 -1.76 3.62
C VAL A 88 2.49 -0.55 3.39
N SER A 89 2.54 0.44 4.25
CA SER A 89 1.57 1.55 4.38
C SER A 89 0.15 1.09 4.73
N ASP A 90 0.00 -0.15 5.17
CA ASP A 90 -1.25 -0.81 5.52
C ASP A 90 -1.11 -1.52 6.87
N PRO A 91 -2.22 -1.87 7.54
CA PRO A 91 -2.18 -2.65 8.77
C PRO A 91 -1.52 -4.01 8.59
N GLY A 92 -0.75 -4.46 9.62
CA GLY A 92 -0.20 -5.82 9.62
C GLY A 92 1.20 -5.97 10.22
N GLU A 93 2.01 -4.90 10.29
CA GLU A 93 3.37 -4.98 10.83
C GLU A 93 3.40 -5.58 12.25
N VAL A 94 2.52 -5.12 13.11
CA VAL A 94 2.47 -5.56 14.52
C VAL A 94 2.13 -7.05 14.61
N ILE A 95 1.11 -7.52 13.90
CA ILE A 95 0.72 -8.94 13.98
C ILE A 95 1.80 -9.86 13.37
N VAL A 96 2.50 -9.41 12.32
CA VAL A 96 3.64 -10.17 11.75
C VAL A 96 4.78 -10.28 12.75
N ARG A 97 5.17 -9.17 13.38
CA ARG A 97 6.20 -9.14 14.43
C ARG A 97 5.84 -10.09 15.58
N ASP A 98 4.61 -10.00 16.07
CA ASP A 98 4.14 -10.78 17.20
C ASP A 98 3.98 -12.28 16.84
N ALA A 99 3.57 -12.61 15.61
CA ALA A 99 3.54 -13.97 15.07
C ALA A 99 4.94 -14.60 15.05
N LEU A 100 5.92 -13.87 14.50
CA LEU A 100 7.33 -14.33 14.47
C LEU A 100 7.90 -14.53 15.87
N ALA A 101 7.61 -13.62 16.82
CA ALA A 101 8.05 -13.74 18.22
C ALA A 101 7.47 -14.99 18.90
N ARG A 102 6.30 -15.49 18.46
CA ARG A 102 5.65 -16.72 18.96
C ARG A 102 6.02 -17.98 18.19
N GLY A 103 6.94 -17.88 17.21
CA GLY A 103 7.32 -19.01 16.37
C GLY A 103 6.24 -19.46 15.39
N ILE A 104 5.21 -18.63 15.15
CA ILE A 104 4.19 -18.88 14.14
C ILE A 104 4.81 -18.72 12.76
N LYS A 105 4.54 -19.70 11.87
CA LYS A 105 4.99 -19.61 10.48
C LYS A 105 4.29 -18.48 9.75
N VAL A 106 5.07 -17.52 9.19
CA VAL A 106 4.57 -16.44 8.35
C VAL A 106 4.97 -16.73 6.89
N VAL A 107 4.01 -16.66 5.98
CA VAL A 107 4.22 -16.98 4.56
C VAL A 107 3.73 -15.82 3.68
N PRO A 108 4.61 -15.19 2.86
CA PRO A 108 4.19 -14.17 1.92
C PRO A 108 3.51 -14.78 0.69
N VAL A 109 2.45 -14.14 0.23
CA VAL A 109 1.74 -14.45 -1.01
C VAL A 109 1.71 -13.16 -1.85
N PRO A 110 2.76 -12.89 -2.65
CA PRO A 110 2.92 -11.64 -3.35
C PRO A 110 1.96 -11.51 -4.53
N ALA A 111 1.59 -10.27 -4.82
CA ALA A 111 0.91 -9.81 -6.02
C ALA A 111 1.39 -8.39 -6.36
N ALA A 112 0.55 -7.58 -7.01
CA ALA A 112 0.89 -6.20 -7.35
C ALA A 112 1.24 -5.35 -6.12
N SER A 113 2.18 -4.42 -6.32
CA SER A 113 2.57 -3.40 -5.35
C SER A 113 2.64 -2.05 -6.06
N ALA A 114 1.84 -1.09 -5.64
CA ALA A 114 1.75 0.21 -6.31
C ALA A 114 3.10 0.95 -6.35
N CYS A 115 3.89 0.91 -5.26
CA CYS A 115 5.19 1.59 -5.21
C CYS A 115 6.20 0.98 -6.19
N VAL A 116 6.29 -0.36 -6.27
CA VAL A 116 7.22 -1.03 -7.20
C VAL A 116 6.76 -0.87 -8.64
N THR A 117 5.45 -0.98 -8.90
CA THR A 117 4.87 -0.76 -10.22
C THR A 117 5.12 0.66 -10.72
N ALA A 118 4.87 1.67 -9.87
CA ALA A 118 5.15 3.06 -10.20
C ALA A 118 6.64 3.31 -10.50
N LEU A 119 7.53 2.78 -9.65
CA LEU A 119 8.97 2.91 -9.85
C LEU A 119 9.40 2.36 -11.21
N ALA A 120 8.91 1.17 -11.58
CA ALA A 120 9.27 0.50 -12.83
C ALA A 120 8.91 1.31 -14.08
N VAL A 121 7.85 2.13 -14.03
CA VAL A 121 7.35 2.91 -15.16
C VAL A 121 7.67 4.41 -15.05
N SER A 122 8.28 4.86 -13.95
CA SER A 122 8.51 6.28 -13.66
C SER A 122 9.57 6.94 -14.55
N GLY A 123 10.49 6.16 -15.12
CA GLY A 123 11.68 6.70 -15.82
C GLY A 123 12.64 7.46 -14.90
N GLN A 124 12.58 7.23 -13.58
CA GLN A 124 13.57 7.67 -12.58
C GLN A 124 14.64 6.57 -12.37
N ASP A 125 15.70 6.87 -11.60
CA ASP A 125 16.72 5.87 -11.28
C ASP A 125 16.11 4.78 -10.35
N THR A 126 16.14 3.55 -10.81
CA THR A 126 15.59 2.39 -10.09
C THR A 126 16.63 1.61 -9.29
N SER A 127 17.92 1.98 -9.40
CA SER A 127 19.03 1.22 -8.79
C SER A 127 19.00 1.24 -7.26
N ARG A 128 18.61 2.36 -6.67
CA ARG A 128 18.41 2.54 -5.22
C ARG A 128 17.30 3.55 -4.99
N TRP A 129 16.36 3.21 -4.13
CA TRP A 129 15.19 4.03 -3.86
C TRP A 129 14.74 3.94 -2.41
N VAL A 130 13.91 4.88 -2.00
CA VAL A 130 13.31 4.98 -0.67
C VAL A 130 11.80 5.04 -0.82
N PHE A 131 11.10 4.27 -0.02
CA PHE A 131 9.66 4.34 0.09
C PHE A 131 9.27 5.14 1.34
N GLU A 132 8.67 6.29 1.13
CA GLU A 132 8.19 7.18 2.19
C GLU A 132 6.72 6.90 2.58
N GLY A 133 5.94 6.32 1.67
CA GLY A 133 4.51 6.18 1.88
C GLY A 133 3.79 7.53 1.92
N PHE A 134 2.83 7.68 2.82
CA PHE A 134 2.10 8.94 2.98
C PHE A 134 2.89 9.92 3.87
N LEU A 135 3.00 11.17 3.41
CA LEU A 135 3.57 12.23 4.23
C LEU A 135 2.69 12.51 5.47
N PRO A 136 3.29 12.89 6.61
CA PRO A 136 2.55 13.19 7.82
C PRO A 136 1.46 14.25 7.59
N VAL A 137 0.27 14.04 8.16
CA VAL A 137 -0.84 15.00 8.11
C VAL A 137 -0.53 16.24 8.95
N ASN A 138 0.17 16.06 10.07
CA ASN A 138 0.60 17.17 10.92
C ASN A 138 1.63 18.04 10.18
N ARG A 139 1.31 19.33 10.02
CA ARG A 139 2.13 20.29 9.25
C ARG A 139 3.59 20.39 9.74
N LYS A 140 3.80 20.37 11.05
CA LYS A 140 5.15 20.45 11.63
C LYS A 140 5.96 19.20 11.29
N GLN A 141 5.39 18.01 11.51
CA GLN A 141 6.04 16.73 11.20
C GLN A 141 6.31 16.59 9.70
N LYS A 142 5.37 17.03 8.84
CA LYS A 142 5.57 17.02 7.37
C LYS A 142 6.76 17.89 7.00
N LYS A 143 6.86 19.12 7.55
CA LYS A 143 7.98 20.02 7.27
C LYS A 143 9.32 19.43 7.76
N GLU A 144 9.35 18.85 8.94
CA GLU A 144 10.52 18.17 9.48
C GLU A 144 10.94 17.01 8.56
N ARG A 145 9.98 16.18 8.13
CA ARG A 145 10.27 15.04 7.23
C ARG A 145 10.77 15.50 5.87
N LEU A 146 10.19 16.54 5.27
CA LEU A 146 10.67 17.09 4.00
C LEU A 146 12.08 17.67 4.14
N ALA A 147 12.41 18.31 5.27
CA ALA A 147 13.76 18.80 5.54
C ALA A 147 14.79 17.65 5.63
N GLU A 148 14.44 16.51 6.24
CA GLU A 148 15.30 15.33 6.26
C GLU A 148 15.56 14.77 4.84
N LEU A 149 14.55 14.82 3.96
CA LEU A 149 14.64 14.33 2.59
C LEU A 149 15.44 15.24 1.65
N LEU A 150 15.79 16.49 2.03
CA LEU A 150 16.62 17.38 1.20
C LEU A 150 18.00 16.78 0.87
N GLY A 151 18.55 15.97 1.76
CA GLY A 151 19.82 15.26 1.56
C GLY A 151 19.71 13.92 0.82
N GLU A 152 18.50 13.45 0.54
CA GLU A 152 18.28 12.16 -0.12
C GLU A 152 18.59 12.25 -1.61
N LYS A 153 19.48 11.35 -2.08
CA LYS A 153 19.93 11.29 -3.48
C LYS A 153 19.28 10.16 -4.25
N ARG A 154 18.66 9.22 -3.55
CA ARG A 154 17.95 8.09 -4.17
C ARG A 154 16.58 8.56 -4.64
N THR A 155 15.99 7.82 -5.55
CA THR A 155 14.59 8.00 -5.92
C THR A 155 13.69 7.80 -4.72
N VAL A 156 12.77 8.73 -4.49
CA VAL A 156 11.83 8.73 -3.36
C VAL A 156 10.42 8.49 -3.89
N ILE A 157 9.69 7.59 -3.23
CA ILE A 157 8.32 7.21 -3.62
C ILE A 157 7.35 7.59 -2.51
N PHE A 158 6.31 8.35 -2.86
CA PHE A 158 5.22 8.72 -1.96
C PHE A 158 3.90 8.15 -2.46
N TYR A 159 3.01 7.84 -1.53
CA TYR A 159 1.59 7.66 -1.80
C TYR A 159 0.83 8.96 -1.51
N GLU A 160 -0.18 9.24 -2.33
CA GLU A 160 -0.99 10.43 -2.06
C GLU A 160 -2.46 10.26 -2.50
N ALA A 161 -3.34 10.78 -1.66
CA ALA A 161 -4.76 10.83 -1.94
C ALA A 161 -5.12 12.09 -2.77
N PRO A 162 -6.14 12.03 -3.64
CA PRO A 162 -6.46 13.13 -4.54
C PRO A 162 -6.73 14.45 -3.81
N HIS A 163 -7.43 14.40 -2.69
CA HIS A 163 -7.79 15.60 -1.91
C HIS A 163 -6.59 16.28 -1.23
N LYS A 164 -5.43 15.62 -1.15
CA LYS A 164 -4.19 16.16 -0.57
C LYS A 164 -3.16 16.54 -1.63
N LEU A 165 -3.29 16.04 -2.87
CA LEU A 165 -2.27 16.15 -3.91
C LEU A 165 -1.79 17.59 -4.12
N ARG A 166 -2.68 18.56 -4.22
CA ARG A 166 -2.32 19.98 -4.43
C ARG A 166 -1.40 20.47 -3.31
N THR A 167 -1.82 20.30 -2.05
CA THR A 167 -1.01 20.72 -0.90
C THR A 167 0.34 19.99 -0.84
N THR A 168 0.37 18.74 -1.20
CA THR A 168 1.62 17.95 -1.22
C THR A 168 2.55 18.41 -2.32
N LEU A 169 2.05 18.72 -3.52
CA LEU A 169 2.85 19.30 -4.60
C LEU A 169 3.42 20.67 -4.21
N ASP A 170 2.61 21.54 -3.58
CA ASP A 170 3.08 22.85 -3.08
C ASP A 170 4.20 22.68 -2.04
N ASP A 171 4.03 21.78 -1.07
CA ASP A 171 5.02 21.49 -0.04
C ASP A 171 6.32 20.91 -0.62
N LEU A 172 6.21 19.98 -1.60
CA LEU A 172 7.35 19.42 -2.31
C LEU A 172 8.09 20.50 -3.13
N THR A 173 7.35 21.36 -3.86
CA THR A 173 7.92 22.45 -4.65
C THR A 173 8.66 23.44 -3.76
N ALA A 174 8.08 23.81 -2.61
CA ALA A 174 8.73 24.70 -1.64
C ALA A 174 10.02 24.10 -1.05
N ALA A 175 10.10 22.76 -0.91
CA ALA A 175 11.27 22.08 -0.37
C ALA A 175 12.34 21.80 -1.44
N PHE A 176 11.97 21.36 -2.62
CA PHE A 176 12.89 20.82 -3.63
C PHE A 176 13.06 21.70 -4.88
N GLY A 177 12.26 22.76 -5.03
CA GLY A 177 12.26 23.66 -6.18
C GLY A 177 11.37 23.20 -7.33
N GLU A 178 10.99 24.16 -8.18
CA GLU A 178 10.06 23.95 -9.30
C GLU A 178 10.62 23.01 -10.39
N ASP A 179 11.93 23.04 -10.62
CA ASP A 179 12.61 22.26 -11.66
C ASP A 179 12.84 20.79 -11.27
N ARG A 180 12.52 20.41 -10.03
CA ARG A 180 12.70 19.02 -9.59
C ARG A 180 11.81 18.08 -10.39
N SER A 181 12.44 17.08 -11.04
CA SER A 181 11.73 16.05 -11.81
C SER A 181 10.87 15.18 -10.89
N ILE A 182 9.65 14.93 -11.31
CA ILE A 182 8.69 14.04 -10.64
C ILE A 182 7.92 13.25 -11.70
N THR A 183 7.51 12.03 -11.35
CA THR A 183 6.56 11.25 -12.13
C THR A 183 5.33 10.99 -11.28
N LEU A 184 4.17 11.42 -11.76
CA LEU A 184 2.88 11.13 -11.15
C LEU A 184 2.29 9.90 -11.83
N CYS A 185 2.13 8.82 -11.08
CA CYS A 185 1.44 7.61 -11.52
C CYS A 185 0.05 7.63 -10.90
N ARG A 186 -0.97 7.84 -11.72
CA ARG A 186 -2.37 7.94 -11.28
C ARG A 186 -3.13 6.69 -11.69
N GLU A 187 -3.96 6.17 -10.79
CA GLU A 187 -4.90 5.07 -11.08
C GLU A 187 -4.22 3.86 -11.76
N LEU A 188 -3.02 3.48 -11.27
CA LEU A 188 -2.26 2.35 -11.81
C LEU A 188 -3.12 1.09 -11.95
N THR A 189 -3.03 0.42 -13.08
CA THR A 189 -3.77 -0.78 -13.51
C THR A 189 -5.27 -0.59 -13.74
N LYS A 190 -5.81 0.62 -13.50
CA LYS A 190 -7.24 0.94 -13.65
C LYS A 190 -7.53 1.56 -15.02
N LEU A 191 -8.83 1.72 -15.33
CA LEU A 191 -9.30 2.29 -16.62
C LEU A 191 -8.73 3.69 -16.93
N HIS A 192 -8.45 4.48 -15.90
CA HIS A 192 -7.95 5.85 -16.05
C HIS A 192 -6.48 5.96 -15.64
N GLU A 193 -5.71 4.89 -15.88
CA GLU A 193 -4.26 4.90 -15.64
C GLU A 193 -3.58 6.02 -16.42
N GLU A 194 -2.71 6.74 -15.72
CA GLU A 194 -1.90 7.80 -16.30
C GLU A 194 -0.52 7.81 -15.65
N ILE A 195 0.53 7.89 -16.49
CA ILE A 195 1.91 8.01 -16.06
C ILE A 195 2.45 9.29 -16.69
N TRP A 196 2.65 10.30 -15.85
CA TRP A 196 3.06 11.62 -16.30
C TRP A 196 4.37 12.04 -15.65
N LYS A 197 5.46 11.99 -16.45
CA LYS A 197 6.77 12.51 -16.04
C LYS A 197 6.84 13.99 -16.38
N THR A 198 7.15 14.82 -15.38
CA THR A 198 7.11 16.28 -15.47
C THR A 198 8.07 16.92 -14.43
N THR A 199 7.90 18.19 -14.13
CA THR A 199 8.52 18.90 -13.01
C THR A 199 7.49 19.24 -11.92
N LEU A 200 7.95 19.55 -10.72
CA LEU A 200 7.07 19.97 -9.64
C LEU A 200 6.27 21.24 -10.00
N GLY A 201 6.93 22.22 -10.63
CA GLY A 201 6.28 23.46 -11.07
C GLY A 201 5.17 23.23 -12.10
N GLU A 202 5.43 22.38 -13.10
CA GLU A 202 4.42 22.01 -14.10
C GLU A 202 3.26 21.23 -13.46
N ALA A 203 3.54 20.33 -12.52
CA ALA A 203 2.52 19.59 -11.81
C ALA A 203 1.63 20.51 -10.96
N VAL A 204 2.20 21.48 -10.25
CA VAL A 204 1.45 22.50 -9.50
C VAL A 204 0.56 23.30 -10.45
N ALA A 205 1.10 23.81 -11.57
CA ALA A 205 0.36 24.59 -12.55
C ALA A 205 -0.83 23.77 -13.14
N HIS A 206 -0.58 22.50 -13.47
CA HIS A 206 -1.62 21.61 -14.00
C HIS A 206 -2.77 21.43 -13.00
N TYR A 207 -2.46 21.09 -11.74
CA TYR A 207 -3.48 20.81 -10.74
C TYR A 207 -4.08 22.08 -10.10
N ALA A 208 -3.55 23.25 -10.38
CA ALA A 208 -4.25 24.51 -10.09
C ALA A 208 -5.53 24.64 -10.92
N ALA A 209 -5.49 24.19 -12.19
CA ALA A 209 -6.62 24.27 -13.12
C ALA A 209 -7.48 22.99 -13.19
N ASN A 210 -6.91 21.83 -12.82
CA ASN A 210 -7.56 20.53 -12.94
C ASN A 210 -7.79 19.89 -11.58
N GLU A 211 -8.99 19.33 -11.34
CA GLU A 211 -9.32 18.64 -10.09
C GLU A 211 -8.60 17.30 -10.00
N PRO A 212 -7.77 17.05 -8.97
CA PRO A 212 -7.16 15.73 -8.75
C PRO A 212 -8.22 14.66 -8.51
N ARG A 213 -8.10 13.51 -9.18
CA ARG A 213 -9.01 12.36 -9.03
C ARG A 213 -8.24 11.07 -9.02
N GLY A 214 -8.76 10.08 -8.29
CA GLY A 214 -8.14 8.76 -8.17
C GLY A 214 -6.97 8.77 -7.18
N GLU A 215 -6.18 7.72 -7.19
CA GLU A 215 -5.04 7.50 -6.28
C GLU A 215 -3.73 7.77 -7.00
N TYR A 216 -2.77 8.28 -6.28
CA TYR A 216 -1.48 8.70 -6.83
C TYR A 216 -0.31 8.00 -6.16
N VAL A 217 0.66 7.61 -6.97
CA VAL A 217 2.02 7.33 -6.53
C VAL A 217 2.93 8.38 -7.16
N LEU A 218 3.67 9.10 -6.32
CA LEU A 218 4.62 10.14 -6.73
C LEU A 218 6.03 9.56 -6.66
N VAL A 219 6.79 9.66 -7.75
CA VAL A 219 8.17 9.13 -7.85
C VAL A 219 9.10 10.28 -8.23
N MET A 220 10.03 10.63 -7.34
CA MET A 220 10.85 11.83 -7.46
C MET A 220 12.35 11.55 -7.31
#